data_e9192ec85a415cbbf6d118e7d2f58f18
#
_entry.id   e9192ec85a415cbbf6d118e7d2f58f18
#
_cell.length_a   1.000
_cell.length_b   1.000
_cell.length_c   1.000
_cell.angle_alpha   90.00
_cell.angle_beta   90.00
_cell.angle_gamma   90.00
#
_symmetry.space_group_name_H-M   'P 1'
#
loop_
_entity.id
_entity.type
_entity.pdbx_description
1 polymer ?
#
loop_
_entity_poly.entity_id
_entity_poly.type
_entity_poly.pdbx_seq_one_letter_code
_entity_poly.pdbx_strand_id
1 'polypeptide(L)'
;QLKSKNFYKKKHSKSILECKIRDWKPYDLQYWESYGISLPWLKFGEVYPISHTFITKDNKRYTFRAEKYAYAYVERKDGIVTLKIYQPKSTIRKWSNSGNASVWDLWCQLPKTGDKLFITSSRKDALCLWENTLIPAISMQGEGYIPKQSVIDELKSRFKNIYIFFDNDFDKDENHGRQYAQFLSKTFDIPYIEIPNEYKAKDPSDFVNKYGREKLKQLINELI
;
A
#
# COMPACT_ATOMS: atom_id res chain seq x y z
N GLN A 1 2.04 -39.25 -30.22
CA GLN A 1 2.64 -39.38 -28.88
C GLN A 1 3.07 -37.98 -28.43
N LEU A 2 2.30 -37.34 -27.55
CA LEU A 2 2.61 -36.06 -26.92
C LEU A 2 3.55 -36.33 -25.75
N LYS A 3 4.79 -35.85 -25.86
CA LYS A 3 5.78 -35.85 -24.76
C LYS A 3 5.32 -34.90 -23.66
N SER A 4 5.04 -35.42 -22.47
CA SER A 4 4.76 -34.66 -21.25
C SER A 4 5.97 -33.78 -20.90
N LYS A 5 5.81 -32.45 -20.97
CA LYS A 5 6.79 -31.52 -20.44
C LYS A 5 6.76 -31.58 -18.91
N ASN A 6 7.79 -32.16 -18.30
CA ASN A 6 7.99 -32.09 -16.86
C ASN A 6 8.22 -30.62 -16.45
N PHE A 7 7.18 -30.00 -15.86
CA PHE A 7 7.33 -28.72 -15.19
C PHE A 7 8.04 -28.95 -13.85
N TYR A 8 9.34 -28.69 -13.80
CA TYR A 8 10.06 -28.57 -12.54
C TYR A 8 9.52 -27.33 -11.79
N LYS A 9 8.69 -27.53 -10.76
CA LYS A 9 8.39 -26.52 -9.77
C LYS A 9 9.70 -26.19 -9.03
N LYS A 10 10.38 -25.10 -9.38
CA LYS A 10 11.44 -24.54 -8.53
C LYS A 10 10.83 -24.29 -7.16
N LYS A 11 11.26 -25.04 -6.14
CA LYS A 11 11.01 -24.68 -4.73
C LYS A 11 11.66 -23.31 -4.53
N HIS A 12 10.87 -22.25 -4.43
CA HIS A 12 11.40 -20.96 -3.99
C HIS A 12 11.81 -21.14 -2.52
N SER A 13 13.11 -21.13 -2.27
CA SER A 13 13.63 -21.01 -0.91
C SER A 13 13.06 -19.71 -0.34
N LYS A 14 12.40 -19.79 0.82
CA LYS A 14 11.89 -18.60 1.51
C LYS A 14 13.08 -17.70 1.83
N SER A 15 13.20 -16.57 1.16
CA SER A 15 14.18 -15.57 1.54
C SER A 15 13.67 -14.82 2.76
N ILE A 16 14.56 -14.56 3.73
CA ILE A 16 14.27 -13.73 4.89
C ILE A 16 14.71 -12.31 4.57
N LEU A 17 13.80 -11.36 4.73
CA LEU A 17 14.06 -9.93 4.56
C LEU A 17 14.11 -9.26 5.94
N GLU A 18 15.19 -8.53 6.20
CA GLU A 18 15.40 -7.76 7.43
C GLU A 18 15.89 -6.35 7.08
N CYS A 19 15.80 -5.41 8.01
CA CYS A 19 16.33 -4.06 7.82
C CYS A 19 16.94 -3.49 9.11
N LYS A 20 17.80 -2.48 8.95
CA LYS A 20 18.32 -1.68 10.05
C LYS A 20 17.63 -0.31 10.05
N ILE A 21 16.83 -0.07 11.08
CA ILE A 21 16.16 1.22 11.30
C ILE A 21 17.22 2.28 11.64
N ARG A 22 16.98 3.51 11.25
CA ARG A 22 17.71 4.72 11.63
C ARG A 22 16.76 5.80 12.16
N ASP A 23 17.32 6.85 12.70
CA ASP A 23 16.54 8.03 13.09
C ASP A 23 15.96 8.76 11.88
N TRP A 24 14.81 9.37 12.08
CA TRP A 24 14.20 10.31 11.14
C TRP A 24 15.13 11.48 10.89
N LYS A 25 15.22 11.90 9.65
CA LYS A 25 15.97 13.08 9.22
C LYS A 25 15.00 14.14 8.69
N PRO A 26 15.36 15.44 8.72
CA PRO A 26 14.48 16.50 8.22
C PRO A 26 13.98 16.24 6.78
N TYR A 27 14.82 15.71 5.90
CA TYR A 27 14.43 15.40 4.53
C TYR A 27 13.40 14.27 4.41
N ASP A 28 13.37 13.32 5.36
CA ASP A 28 12.34 12.29 5.40
C ASP A 28 10.99 12.92 5.73
N LEU A 29 10.97 13.77 6.76
CA LEU A 29 9.76 14.46 7.20
C LEU A 29 9.22 15.35 6.08
N GLN A 30 10.09 16.12 5.43
CA GLN A 30 9.71 16.94 4.29
C GLN A 30 9.13 16.10 3.13
N TYR A 31 9.73 14.94 2.85
CA TYR A 31 9.22 14.01 1.84
C TYR A 31 7.80 13.55 2.15
N TRP A 32 7.54 13.06 3.36
CA TRP A 32 6.24 12.54 3.73
C TRP A 32 5.20 13.65 3.89
N GLU A 33 5.58 14.78 4.44
CA GLU A 33 4.71 15.96 4.58
C GLU A 33 4.23 16.47 3.22
N SER A 34 5.07 16.41 2.18
CA SER A 34 4.68 16.79 0.82
C SER A 34 3.56 15.90 0.25
N TYR A 35 3.35 14.71 0.81
CA TYR A 35 2.23 13.81 0.51
C TYR A 35 1.11 13.84 1.56
N GLY A 36 1.13 14.84 2.44
CA GLY A 36 0.10 14.99 3.45
C GLY A 36 0.19 13.98 4.60
N ILE A 37 1.38 13.46 4.91
CA ILE A 37 1.56 12.44 5.95
C ILE A 37 2.56 12.95 6.99
N SER A 38 2.08 13.16 8.22
CA SER A 38 2.89 13.66 9.34
C SER A 38 3.62 12.52 10.08
N LEU A 39 4.63 12.89 10.87
CA LEU A 39 5.38 11.93 11.68
C LEU A 39 4.51 11.11 12.65
N PRO A 40 3.50 11.67 13.35
CA PRO A 40 2.59 10.86 14.15
C PRO A 40 1.88 9.76 13.35
N TRP A 41 1.45 10.06 12.13
CA TRP A 41 0.80 9.10 11.26
C TRP A 41 1.75 8.06 10.66
N LEU A 42 3.00 8.43 10.39
CA LEU A 42 4.03 7.46 10.02
C LEU A 42 4.29 6.46 11.14
N LYS A 43 4.34 6.93 12.40
CA LYS A 43 4.47 6.05 13.58
C LYS A 43 3.23 5.17 13.77
N PHE A 44 2.03 5.74 13.63
CA PHE A 44 0.77 5.02 13.67
C PHE A 44 0.72 3.91 12.61
N GLY A 45 1.18 4.18 11.41
CA GLY A 45 1.24 3.23 10.30
C GLY A 45 2.48 2.33 10.31
N GLU A 46 3.25 2.26 11.39
CA GLU A 46 4.47 1.45 11.50
C GLU A 46 5.43 1.63 10.30
N VAL A 47 5.66 2.88 9.93
CA VAL A 47 6.64 3.28 8.92
C VAL A 47 7.93 3.71 9.60
N TYR A 48 9.06 3.14 9.18
CA TYR A 48 10.37 3.41 9.78
C TYR A 48 11.40 3.74 8.71
N PRO A 49 12.21 4.80 8.86
CA PRO A 49 13.34 5.05 7.97
C PRO A 49 14.45 4.03 8.22
N ILE A 50 15.09 3.56 7.17
CA ILE A 50 16.10 2.52 7.25
C ILE A 50 17.44 2.94 6.65
N SER A 51 18.52 2.29 7.10
CA SER A 51 19.88 2.50 6.59
C SER A 51 20.41 1.31 5.77
N HIS A 52 19.95 0.09 6.06
CA HIS A 52 20.38 -1.13 5.38
C HIS A 52 19.22 -2.11 5.26
N THR A 53 19.30 -2.95 4.23
CA THR A 53 18.47 -4.15 4.08
C THR A 53 19.36 -5.39 4.08
N PHE A 54 18.84 -6.46 4.64
CA PHE A 54 19.52 -7.76 4.66
C PHE A 54 18.60 -8.79 4.05
N ILE A 55 19.12 -9.57 3.13
CA ILE A 55 18.38 -10.66 2.49
C ILE A 55 19.14 -11.95 2.74
N THR A 56 18.52 -12.87 3.48
CA THR A 56 19.08 -14.21 3.66
C THR A 56 18.38 -15.16 2.70
N LYS A 57 19.16 -15.80 1.83
CA LYS A 57 18.72 -16.80 0.86
C LYS A 57 19.72 -17.93 0.81
N ASP A 58 19.24 -19.18 0.85
CA ASP A 58 20.10 -20.38 0.81
C ASP A 58 21.25 -20.32 1.84
N ASN A 59 20.92 -19.90 3.08
CA ASN A 59 21.84 -19.70 4.21
C ASN A 59 22.95 -18.64 3.98
N LYS A 60 22.86 -17.86 2.92
CA LYS A 60 23.77 -16.74 2.64
C LYS A 60 23.05 -15.43 2.95
N ARG A 61 23.69 -14.56 3.74
CA ARG A 61 23.19 -13.23 4.07
C ARG A 61 23.86 -12.19 3.18
N TYR A 62 23.05 -11.43 2.47
CA TYR A 62 23.47 -10.31 1.62
C TYR A 62 23.08 -9.02 2.33
N THR A 63 23.97 -8.03 2.34
CA THR A 63 23.75 -6.72 2.94
C THR A 63 23.77 -5.66 1.84
N PHE A 64 22.75 -4.80 1.86
CA PHE A 64 22.63 -3.70 0.92
C PHE A 64 22.45 -2.40 1.70
N ARG A 65 23.21 -1.37 1.33
CA ARG A 65 22.96 -0.02 1.81
C ARG A 65 21.64 0.48 1.20
N ALA A 66 20.77 1.01 2.04
CA ALA A 66 19.51 1.59 1.58
C ALA A 66 19.73 2.95 0.93
N GLU A 67 18.84 3.33 0.02
CA GLU A 67 18.82 4.66 -0.59
C GLU A 67 18.59 5.76 0.47
N LYS A 68 18.85 7.02 0.11
CA LYS A 68 18.60 8.17 0.99
C LYS A 68 17.15 8.17 1.51
N TYR A 69 16.20 7.97 0.60
CA TYR A 69 14.77 7.80 0.92
C TYR A 69 14.44 6.32 0.90
N ALA A 70 14.50 5.67 2.07
CA ALA A 70 14.21 4.26 2.21
C ALA A 70 13.44 4.02 3.51
N TYR A 71 12.32 3.32 3.41
CA TYR A 71 11.39 3.12 4.50
C TYR A 71 10.96 1.67 4.59
N ALA A 72 10.85 1.16 5.81
CA ALA A 72 10.27 -0.13 6.11
C ALA A 72 8.81 0.05 6.53
N TYR A 73 7.92 -0.73 5.94
CA TYR A 73 6.54 -0.90 6.37
C TYR A 73 6.42 -2.23 7.09
N VAL A 74 6.05 -2.18 8.35
CA VAL A 74 5.81 -3.39 9.15
C VAL A 74 4.31 -3.58 9.29
N GLU A 75 3.85 -4.82 9.11
CA GLU A 75 2.45 -5.16 9.28
C GLU A 75 2.32 -6.49 10.01
N ARG A 76 1.29 -6.61 10.84
CA ARG A 76 0.99 -7.79 11.64
C ARG A 76 -0.47 -8.17 11.49
N LYS A 77 -0.71 -9.45 11.31
CA LYS A 77 -2.06 -10.02 11.32
C LYS A 77 -1.97 -11.50 11.72
N ASP A 78 -2.78 -11.90 12.69
CA ASP A 78 -2.92 -13.31 13.11
C ASP A 78 -1.55 -14.00 13.38
N GLY A 79 -0.64 -13.29 14.08
CA GLY A 79 0.70 -13.76 14.38
C GLY A 79 1.69 -13.71 13.20
N ILE A 80 1.26 -13.34 12.01
CA ILE A 80 2.11 -13.15 10.83
C ILE A 80 2.65 -11.72 10.83
N VAL A 81 3.97 -11.57 10.68
CA VAL A 81 4.63 -10.29 10.49
C VAL A 81 5.16 -10.21 9.08
N THR A 82 4.86 -9.14 8.38
CA THR A 82 5.41 -8.85 7.04
C THR A 82 6.26 -7.60 7.07
N LEU A 83 7.27 -7.58 6.23
CA LEU A 83 8.16 -6.44 6.01
C LEU A 83 8.17 -6.08 4.53
N LYS A 84 7.85 -4.83 4.23
CA LYS A 84 7.93 -4.27 2.90
C LYS A 84 8.87 -3.08 2.93
N ILE A 85 9.85 -3.05 2.03
CA ILE A 85 10.80 -1.94 1.91
C ILE A 85 10.39 -1.09 0.73
N TYR A 86 10.27 0.20 0.97
CA TYR A 86 9.93 1.22 -0.03
C TYR A 86 11.08 2.19 -0.24
N GLN A 87 11.57 2.29 -1.45
CA GLN A 87 12.62 3.22 -1.87
C GLN A 87 12.13 4.06 -3.06
N PRO A 88 11.38 5.14 -2.81
CA PRO A 88 10.66 5.88 -3.86
C PRO A 88 11.54 6.44 -4.98
N LYS A 89 12.79 6.75 -4.69
CA LYS A 89 13.74 7.33 -5.64
C LYS A 89 14.65 6.30 -6.31
N SER A 90 14.55 5.01 -5.92
CA SER A 90 15.38 3.96 -6.50
C SER A 90 14.92 3.60 -7.91
N THR A 91 15.87 3.59 -8.84
CA THR A 91 15.67 3.13 -10.23
C THR A 91 15.88 1.62 -10.39
N ILE A 92 16.54 0.98 -9.39
CA ILE A 92 16.90 -0.44 -9.45
C ILE A 92 15.89 -1.29 -8.66
N ARG A 93 15.53 -0.85 -7.45
CA ARG A 93 14.69 -1.64 -6.54
C ARG A 93 13.78 -0.73 -5.70
N LYS A 94 12.70 -0.31 -6.30
CA LYS A 94 11.70 0.51 -5.60
C LYS A 94 11.04 -0.26 -4.44
N TRP A 95 10.80 -1.55 -4.61
CA TRP A 95 10.12 -2.40 -3.65
C TRP A 95 10.90 -3.68 -3.34
N SER A 96 10.92 -4.08 -2.07
CA SER A 96 11.29 -5.43 -1.60
C SER A 96 10.26 -5.87 -0.58
N ASN A 97 9.79 -7.11 -0.66
CA ASN A 97 8.66 -7.56 0.16
C ASN A 97 8.90 -9.01 0.65
N SER A 98 8.70 -9.25 1.94
CA SER A 98 8.57 -10.58 2.53
C SER A 98 7.09 -11.04 2.55
N GLY A 99 6.23 -10.41 1.75
CA GLY A 99 4.80 -10.34 1.87
C GLY A 99 4.05 -11.66 1.90
N ASN A 100 2.94 -11.57 2.60
CA ASN A 100 1.87 -12.54 2.61
C ASN A 100 0.59 -11.82 2.20
N ALA A 101 -0.06 -12.27 1.11
CA ALA A 101 -1.26 -11.63 0.56
C ALA A 101 -2.46 -11.59 1.54
N SER A 102 -2.43 -12.39 2.61
CA SER A 102 -3.45 -12.36 3.66
C SER A 102 -3.26 -11.23 4.68
N VAL A 103 -2.10 -10.56 4.68
CA VAL A 103 -1.78 -9.48 5.61
C VAL A 103 -1.88 -8.15 4.86
N TRP A 104 -2.94 -7.40 5.11
CA TRP A 104 -3.15 -6.09 4.49
C TRP A 104 -2.50 -5.00 5.31
N ASP A 105 -2.06 -3.95 4.63
CA ASP A 105 -1.45 -2.78 5.27
C ASP A 105 -2.48 -2.03 6.12
N LEU A 106 -2.09 -1.64 7.35
CA LEU A 106 -2.91 -0.94 8.35
C LEU A 106 -4.09 -1.76 8.92
N TRP A 107 -4.07 -3.08 8.77
CA TRP A 107 -5.13 -3.94 9.29
C TRP A 107 -5.30 -3.84 10.81
N CYS A 108 -4.18 -3.85 11.54
CA CYS A 108 -4.19 -3.77 13.01
C CYS A 108 -4.62 -2.41 13.54
N GLN A 109 -4.51 -1.36 12.73
CA GLN A 109 -4.89 0.00 13.09
C GLN A 109 -6.39 0.27 12.89
N LEU A 110 -7.07 -0.57 12.09
CA LEU A 110 -8.49 -0.36 11.80
C LEU A 110 -9.35 -0.42 13.07
N PRO A 111 -10.31 0.52 13.24
CA PRO A 111 -11.30 0.43 14.28
C PRO A 111 -12.16 -0.82 14.11
N LYS A 112 -12.72 -1.33 15.19
CA LYS A 112 -13.60 -2.52 15.15
C LYS A 112 -14.82 -2.32 14.26
N THR A 113 -15.38 -1.11 14.24
CA THR A 113 -16.54 -0.71 13.44
C THR A 113 -16.35 0.72 12.94
N GLY A 114 -17.03 1.08 11.86
CA GLY A 114 -17.03 2.44 11.32
C GLY A 114 -18.14 2.66 10.30
N ASP A 115 -18.32 3.93 9.90
CA ASP A 115 -19.27 4.27 8.86
C ASP A 115 -18.69 4.06 7.46
N LYS A 116 -17.45 4.54 7.23
CA LYS A 116 -16.79 4.50 5.92
C LYS A 116 -15.40 3.87 6.02
N LEU A 117 -14.95 3.22 4.93
CA LEU A 117 -13.62 2.64 4.78
C LEU A 117 -13.13 2.82 3.35
N PHE A 118 -11.87 3.20 3.17
CA PHE A 118 -11.20 3.12 1.87
C PHE A 118 -10.29 1.90 1.77
N ILE A 119 -10.32 1.24 0.61
CA ILE A 119 -9.35 0.21 0.21
C ILE A 119 -8.49 0.80 -0.90
N THR A 120 -7.20 0.98 -0.64
CA THR A 120 -6.25 1.60 -1.57
C THR A 120 -5.25 0.59 -2.13
N SER A 121 -4.47 1.00 -3.14
CA SER A 121 -3.39 0.21 -3.73
C SER A 121 -2.09 0.27 -2.91
N SER A 122 -1.90 1.29 -2.05
CA SER A 122 -0.67 1.49 -1.30
C SER A 122 -0.89 2.02 0.12
N ARG A 123 0.04 1.67 1.04
CA ARG A 123 0.04 2.21 2.41
C ARG A 123 0.19 3.75 2.43
N LYS A 124 0.95 4.29 1.49
CA LYS A 124 1.14 5.74 1.38
C LYS A 124 -0.20 6.44 1.17
N ASP A 125 -1.02 5.94 0.25
CA ASP A 125 -2.32 6.53 -0.05
C ASP A 125 -3.33 6.29 1.07
N ALA A 126 -3.29 5.11 1.71
CA ALA A 126 -4.10 4.83 2.87
C ALA A 126 -3.79 5.80 4.03
N LEU A 127 -2.53 6.03 4.36
CA LEU A 127 -2.13 6.99 5.39
C LEU A 127 -2.50 8.42 5.01
N CYS A 128 -2.28 8.82 3.76
CA CYS A 128 -2.66 10.13 3.25
C CYS A 128 -4.17 10.37 3.39
N LEU A 129 -5.01 9.44 2.94
CA LEU A 129 -6.46 9.54 3.07
C LEU A 129 -6.89 9.60 4.53
N TRP A 130 -6.43 8.66 5.34
CA TRP A 130 -6.89 8.54 6.71
C TRP A 130 -6.51 9.77 7.55
N GLU A 131 -5.27 10.26 7.46
CA GLU A 131 -4.86 11.47 8.16
C GLU A 131 -5.67 12.69 7.75
N ASN A 132 -5.95 12.86 6.47
CA ASN A 132 -6.55 14.09 5.97
C ASN A 132 -8.07 14.07 5.98
N THR A 133 -8.72 12.92 6.01
CA THR A 133 -10.19 12.82 6.00
C THR A 133 -10.78 12.26 7.28
N LEU A 134 -9.94 11.67 8.15
CA LEU A 134 -10.34 10.90 9.33
C LEU A 134 -11.18 9.66 9.00
N ILE A 135 -11.33 9.32 7.73
CA ILE A 135 -11.97 8.08 7.28
C ILE A 135 -10.91 6.98 7.27
N PRO A 136 -11.11 5.85 7.98
CA PRO A 136 -10.19 4.73 7.96
C PRO A 136 -9.86 4.28 6.54
N ALA A 137 -8.59 3.94 6.32
CA ALA A 137 -8.11 3.44 5.05
C ALA A 137 -7.10 2.31 5.26
N ILE A 138 -7.16 1.30 4.39
CA ILE A 138 -6.24 0.17 4.36
C ILE A 138 -5.71 -0.02 2.95
N SER A 139 -4.65 -0.78 2.80
CA SER A 139 -4.23 -1.19 1.46
C SER A 139 -3.93 -2.68 1.37
N MET A 140 -4.11 -3.20 0.17
CA MET A 140 -3.66 -4.54 -0.18
C MET A 140 -2.13 -4.56 -0.31
N GLN A 141 -1.49 -5.71 -0.13
CA GLN A 141 -0.02 -5.84 -0.22
C GLN A 141 0.55 -5.58 -1.62
N GLY A 142 -0.29 -5.51 -2.63
CA GLY A 142 0.08 -5.20 -4.01
C GLY A 142 -1.10 -5.36 -4.95
N GLU A 143 -1.00 -4.77 -6.12
CA GLU A 143 -1.95 -4.96 -7.22
C GLU A 143 -1.85 -6.38 -7.76
N GLY A 144 -2.98 -6.91 -8.25
CA GLY A 144 -3.05 -8.27 -8.81
C GLY A 144 -3.38 -9.38 -7.79
N TYR A 145 -3.49 -9.08 -6.49
CA TYR A 145 -3.98 -10.03 -5.51
C TYR A 145 -5.50 -9.94 -5.38
N ILE A 146 -6.19 -11.05 -5.65
CA ILE A 146 -7.64 -11.12 -5.39
C ILE A 146 -7.86 -11.40 -3.90
N PRO A 147 -8.56 -10.51 -3.18
CA PRO A 147 -8.93 -10.73 -1.79
C PRO A 147 -9.70 -12.04 -1.60
N LYS A 148 -9.51 -12.71 -0.47
CA LYS A 148 -10.40 -13.78 -0.09
C LYS A 148 -11.78 -13.21 0.27
N GLN A 149 -12.85 -13.90 -0.12
CA GLN A 149 -14.23 -13.49 0.21
C GLN A 149 -14.39 -13.24 1.71
N SER A 150 -13.84 -14.10 2.57
CA SER A 150 -13.94 -13.96 4.03
C SER A 150 -13.32 -12.66 4.58
N VAL A 151 -12.30 -12.11 3.92
CA VAL A 151 -11.70 -10.81 4.30
C VAL A 151 -12.65 -9.67 3.95
N ILE A 152 -13.27 -9.74 2.79
CA ILE A 152 -14.27 -8.75 2.35
C ILE A 152 -15.51 -8.81 3.24
N ASP A 153 -16.00 -10.02 3.57
CA ASP A 153 -17.14 -10.21 4.46
C ASP A 153 -16.86 -9.63 5.86
N GLU A 154 -15.63 -9.83 6.39
CA GLU A 154 -15.21 -9.21 7.63
C GLU A 154 -15.24 -7.68 7.54
N LEU A 155 -14.71 -7.09 6.47
CA LEU A 155 -14.74 -5.65 6.29
C LEU A 155 -16.18 -5.11 6.16
N LYS A 156 -17.04 -5.79 5.41
CA LYS A 156 -18.47 -5.44 5.27
C LYS A 156 -19.24 -5.57 6.59
N SER A 157 -18.83 -6.46 7.48
CA SER A 157 -19.42 -6.56 8.82
C SER A 157 -19.00 -5.43 9.76
N ARG A 158 -17.86 -4.79 9.50
CA ARG A 158 -17.27 -3.73 10.32
C ARG A 158 -17.64 -2.32 9.84
N PHE A 159 -17.79 -2.13 8.54
CA PHE A 159 -18.00 -0.82 7.91
C PHE A 159 -19.27 -0.82 7.05
N LYS A 160 -20.08 0.24 7.18
CA LYS A 160 -21.34 0.37 6.43
C LYS A 160 -21.08 0.65 4.94
N ASN A 161 -20.12 1.52 4.67
CA ASN A 161 -19.79 1.98 3.33
C ASN A 161 -18.30 1.74 3.06
N ILE A 162 -17.98 0.94 2.05
CA ILE A 162 -16.61 0.66 1.66
C ILE A 162 -16.42 1.17 0.23
N TYR A 163 -15.27 1.79 -0.04
CA TYR A 163 -14.91 2.33 -1.35
C TYR A 163 -13.54 1.82 -1.77
N ILE A 164 -13.42 1.32 -2.99
CA ILE A 164 -12.14 1.01 -3.61
C ILE A 164 -11.59 2.29 -4.23
N PHE A 165 -10.36 2.67 -3.86
CA PHE A 165 -9.73 3.89 -4.33
C PHE A 165 -8.29 3.60 -4.77
N PHE A 166 -8.15 3.15 -6.01
CA PHE A 166 -6.85 2.76 -6.59
C PHE A 166 -6.31 3.86 -7.50
N ASP A 167 -5.07 3.66 -7.96
CA ASP A 167 -4.40 4.59 -8.86
C ASP A 167 -5.22 4.76 -10.15
N ASN A 168 -5.34 6.00 -10.59
CA ASN A 168 -5.86 6.36 -11.90
C ASN A 168 -4.67 6.72 -12.82
N ASP A 169 -4.12 5.74 -13.50
CA ASP A 169 -3.02 5.91 -14.44
C ASP A 169 -3.52 6.52 -15.78
N PHE A 170 -4.14 7.68 -15.69
CA PHE A 170 -4.85 8.37 -16.80
C PHE A 170 -3.96 8.75 -17.99
N ASP A 171 -2.63 8.78 -17.78
CA ASP A 171 -1.61 9.16 -18.76
C ASP A 171 -0.93 7.95 -19.43
N LYS A 172 -1.38 6.74 -19.13
CA LYS A 172 -0.86 5.51 -19.71
C LYS A 172 -1.86 4.91 -20.71
N ASP A 173 -1.32 4.18 -21.70
CA ASP A 173 -2.13 3.42 -22.66
C ASP A 173 -3.06 2.43 -21.98
N GLU A 174 -2.58 1.79 -20.89
CA GLU A 174 -3.37 0.89 -20.05
C GLU A 174 -3.45 1.43 -18.62
N ASN A 175 -4.66 1.71 -18.16
CA ASN A 175 -4.92 2.14 -16.80
C ASN A 175 -5.17 0.91 -15.90
N HIS A 176 -4.08 0.27 -15.47
CA HIS A 176 -4.14 -0.96 -14.67
C HIS A 176 -4.84 -0.75 -13.33
N GLY A 177 -4.59 0.38 -12.64
CA GLY A 177 -5.24 0.68 -11.37
C GLY A 177 -6.76 0.76 -11.51
N ARG A 178 -7.26 1.50 -12.51
CA ARG A 178 -8.70 1.59 -12.81
C ARG A 178 -9.29 0.24 -13.19
N GLN A 179 -8.65 -0.50 -14.09
CA GLN A 179 -9.12 -1.82 -14.53
C GLN A 179 -9.25 -2.77 -13.33
N TYR A 180 -8.29 -2.74 -12.43
CA TYR A 180 -8.30 -3.60 -11.26
C TYR A 180 -9.33 -3.15 -10.22
N ALA A 181 -9.51 -1.84 -10.01
CA ALA A 181 -10.57 -1.30 -9.18
C ALA A 181 -11.96 -1.71 -9.68
N GLN A 182 -12.21 -1.61 -10.99
CA GLN A 182 -13.45 -2.06 -11.64
C GLN A 182 -13.69 -3.56 -11.49
N PHE A 183 -12.63 -4.36 -11.66
CA PHE A 183 -12.71 -5.81 -11.47
C PHE A 183 -13.09 -6.17 -10.03
N LEU A 184 -12.44 -5.59 -9.02
CA LEU A 184 -12.77 -5.83 -7.62
C LEU A 184 -14.15 -5.31 -7.25
N SER A 185 -14.53 -4.13 -7.76
CA SER A 185 -15.85 -3.55 -7.58
C SER A 185 -16.96 -4.50 -8.04
N LYS A 186 -16.83 -5.03 -9.24
CA LYS A 186 -17.78 -6.00 -9.79
C LYS A 186 -17.76 -7.34 -9.05
N THR A 187 -16.57 -7.80 -8.62
CA THR A 187 -16.42 -9.10 -7.97
C THR A 187 -17.03 -9.13 -6.57
N PHE A 188 -16.88 -8.03 -5.83
CA PHE A 188 -17.25 -7.97 -4.42
C PHE A 188 -18.45 -7.06 -4.13
N ASP A 189 -19.03 -6.46 -5.15
CA ASP A 189 -20.11 -5.48 -4.98
C ASP A 189 -19.72 -4.37 -3.99
N ILE A 190 -18.62 -3.68 -4.33
CA ILE A 190 -18.07 -2.54 -3.58
C ILE A 190 -17.86 -1.41 -4.59
N PRO A 191 -18.42 -0.20 -4.39
CA PRO A 191 -18.18 0.91 -5.29
C PRO A 191 -16.70 1.29 -5.36
N TYR A 192 -16.23 1.65 -6.55
CA TYR A 192 -14.91 2.27 -6.71
C TYR A 192 -15.06 3.75 -7.01
N ILE A 193 -14.09 4.51 -6.54
CA ILE A 193 -13.93 5.93 -6.82
C ILE A 193 -12.52 6.17 -7.36
N GLU A 194 -12.33 7.26 -8.07
CA GLU A 194 -11.06 7.68 -8.62
C GLU A 194 -10.93 9.19 -8.66
N ILE A 195 -9.71 9.69 -8.73
CA ILE A 195 -9.48 11.12 -8.94
C ILE A 195 -9.84 11.46 -10.40
N PRO A 196 -10.70 12.45 -10.65
CA PRO A 196 -11.04 12.89 -12.00
C PRO A 196 -9.80 13.30 -12.81
N ASN A 197 -9.78 12.93 -14.09
CA ASN A 197 -8.63 13.13 -14.98
C ASN A 197 -8.17 14.59 -15.12
N GLU A 198 -9.09 15.55 -14.94
CA GLU A 198 -8.79 16.98 -14.99
C GLU A 198 -7.78 17.45 -13.96
N TYR A 199 -7.70 16.76 -12.79
CA TYR A 199 -6.69 17.06 -11.77
C TYR A 199 -5.30 16.52 -12.11
N LYS A 200 -5.17 15.67 -13.13
CA LYS A 200 -3.89 15.08 -13.53
C LYS A 200 -3.09 14.50 -12.35
N ALA A 201 -3.78 13.98 -11.34
CA ALA A 201 -3.25 13.30 -10.18
C ALA A 201 -3.73 11.85 -10.20
N LYS A 202 -2.81 10.92 -9.99
CA LYS A 202 -3.14 9.49 -10.15
C LYS A 202 -3.66 8.84 -8.86
N ASP A 203 -3.23 9.33 -7.71
CA ASP A 203 -3.53 8.77 -6.41
C ASP A 203 -3.74 9.89 -5.36
N PRO A 204 -4.34 9.61 -4.18
CA PRO A 204 -4.61 10.61 -3.16
C PRO A 204 -3.38 11.38 -2.69
N SER A 205 -2.23 10.70 -2.58
CA SER A 205 -1.00 11.34 -2.14
C SER A 205 -0.40 12.24 -3.23
N ASP A 206 -0.50 11.87 -4.50
CA ASP A 206 -0.12 12.74 -5.62
C ASP A 206 -1.06 13.96 -5.70
N PHE A 207 -2.35 13.76 -5.42
CA PHE A 207 -3.31 14.87 -5.36
C PHE A 207 -2.96 15.85 -4.25
N VAL A 208 -2.64 15.38 -3.02
CA VAL A 208 -2.21 16.26 -1.93
C VAL A 208 -0.92 16.99 -2.27
N ASN A 209 0.03 16.32 -2.89
CA ASN A 209 1.29 16.94 -3.32
C ASN A 209 1.07 18.11 -4.29
N LYS A 210 0.05 18.03 -5.15
CA LYS A 210 -0.28 19.08 -6.16
C LYS A 210 -1.21 20.16 -5.63
N TYR A 211 -2.21 19.79 -4.85
CA TYR A 211 -3.35 20.65 -4.51
C TYR A 211 -3.54 20.90 -3.02
N GLY A 212 -2.81 20.17 -2.17
CA GLY A 212 -2.88 20.31 -0.72
C GLY A 212 -4.01 19.52 -0.06
N ARG A 213 -3.94 19.48 1.27
CA ARG A 213 -4.78 18.65 2.14
C ARG A 213 -6.26 19.06 2.11
N GLU A 214 -6.54 20.36 2.16
CA GLU A 214 -7.93 20.86 2.19
C GLU A 214 -8.67 20.56 0.88
N LYS A 215 -7.97 20.64 -0.25
CA LYS A 215 -8.54 20.29 -1.55
C LYS A 215 -8.87 18.79 -1.64
N LEU A 216 -8.05 17.93 -1.04
CA LEU A 216 -8.37 16.49 -0.96
C LEU A 216 -9.65 16.25 -0.18
N LYS A 217 -9.84 16.92 0.98
CA LYS A 217 -11.07 16.78 1.78
C LYS A 217 -12.32 17.18 0.98
N GLN A 218 -12.22 18.28 0.23
CA GLN A 218 -13.32 18.73 -0.63
C GLN A 218 -13.65 17.67 -1.68
N LEU A 219 -12.63 17.21 -2.41
CA LEU A 219 -12.80 16.17 -3.43
C LEU A 219 -13.42 14.90 -2.87
N ILE A 220 -12.95 14.42 -1.73
CA ILE A 220 -13.52 13.21 -1.11
C ILE A 220 -14.99 13.39 -0.77
N ASN A 221 -15.40 14.54 -0.24
CA ASN A 221 -16.81 14.83 0.07
C ASN A 221 -17.69 14.90 -1.19
N GLU A 222 -17.11 15.22 -2.34
CA GLU A 222 -17.82 15.24 -3.63
C GLU A 222 -17.95 13.82 -4.25
N LEU A 223 -17.02 12.92 -3.91
CA LEU A 223 -16.96 11.57 -4.49
C LEU A 223 -17.78 10.52 -3.73
N ILE A 224 -18.15 10.77 -2.42
CA ILE A 224 -18.79 9.75 -1.55
C ILE A 224 -20.03 10.23 -0.79
#